data_9d0772b6e60c24112eb4cfd0be984fc9
#
_entry.id   9d0772b6e60c24112eb4cfd0be984fc9
#
_cell.length_a   1.000
_cell.length_b   1.000
_cell.length_c   1.000
_cell.angle_alpha   90.00
_cell.angle_beta   90.00
_cell.angle_gamma   90.00
#
_symmetry.space_group_name_H-M   'P 1'
#
loop_
_entity.id
_entity.type
_entity.pdbx_description
1 polymer ?
#
loop_
_entity_poly.entity_id
_entity_poly.type
_entity_poly.pdbx_seq_one_letter_code
_entity_poly.pdbx_strand_id
1 'polypeptide(L)'
;MVAKSISYTKNCSTCGSEQHYGRKDHYQAAIKGDWKCKSCSGHSNNFKGRIGPMPITWFEVKKRGGLSRGLSWDLEPEHILKLYEQQDGVCALTGWPIGWSEKGLTATVSIDRIDSTEGYIKGNVQLLHKDVNMAKQAYSQEYFISMCEAVANLTKW
;
A
#
# COMPACT_ATOMS: atom_id res chain seq x y z
N MET A 1 2.35 39.98 27.59
CA MET A 1 3.71 39.65 27.11
C MET A 1 3.63 38.26 26.47
N VAL A 2 3.75 38.20 25.14
CA VAL A 2 3.76 36.91 24.43
C VAL A 2 5.18 36.34 24.54
N ALA A 3 5.33 35.20 25.20
CA ALA A 3 6.62 34.53 25.32
C ALA A 3 7.08 34.13 23.90
N LYS A 4 8.22 34.67 23.45
CA LYS A 4 8.89 34.23 22.20
C LYS A 4 9.24 32.75 22.36
N SER A 5 8.60 31.87 21.58
CA SER A 5 9.00 30.47 21.48
C SER A 5 10.43 30.41 20.92
N ILE A 6 11.37 29.91 21.70
CA ILE A 6 12.73 29.67 21.24
C ILE A 6 12.67 28.52 20.25
N SER A 7 13.01 28.75 18.98
CA SER A 7 13.16 27.71 17.97
C SER A 7 14.64 27.49 17.70
N TYR A 8 15.06 26.24 17.65
CA TYR A 8 16.44 25.85 17.31
C TYR A 8 16.43 25.36 15.87
N THR A 9 17.44 25.73 15.08
CA THR A 9 17.52 25.35 13.68
C THR A 9 18.84 24.63 13.37
N LYS A 10 18.77 23.68 12.45
CA LYS A 10 19.90 22.93 11.91
C LYS A 10 19.70 22.69 10.42
N ASN A 11 20.73 22.83 9.63
CA ASN A 11 20.68 22.44 8.22
C ASN A 11 20.93 20.93 8.05
N CYS A 12 20.20 20.29 7.15
CA CYS A 12 20.42 18.90 6.79
C CYS A 12 21.79 18.74 6.14
N SER A 13 22.60 17.80 6.64
CA SER A 13 23.93 17.51 6.11
C SER A 13 23.93 16.98 4.67
N THR A 14 22.80 16.46 4.19
CA THR A 14 22.69 15.88 2.84
C THR A 14 22.17 16.88 1.79
N CYS A 15 21.16 17.70 2.11
CA CYS A 15 20.50 18.58 1.12
C CYS A 15 20.45 20.05 1.53
N GLY A 16 21.02 20.44 2.67
CA GLY A 16 21.06 21.83 3.15
C GLY A 16 19.73 22.39 3.66
N SER A 17 18.61 21.64 3.59
CA SER A 17 17.32 22.16 4.05
C SER A 17 17.31 22.46 5.54
N GLU A 18 16.74 23.61 5.92
CA GLU A 18 16.62 24.02 7.32
C GLU A 18 15.56 23.20 8.05
N GLN A 19 15.88 22.80 9.26
CA GLN A 19 15.00 22.04 10.15
C GLN A 19 14.83 22.78 11.47
N HIS A 20 13.59 22.87 11.95
CA HIS A 20 13.21 23.56 13.18
C HIS A 20 12.91 22.57 14.31
N TYR A 21 13.43 22.84 15.48
CA TYR A 21 13.22 22.05 16.70
C TYR A 21 12.63 22.95 17.78
N GLY A 22 11.46 22.58 18.29
CA GLY A 22 10.80 23.30 19.38
C GLY A 22 11.39 22.98 20.78
N ARG A 23 12.30 22.00 20.85
CA ARG A 23 12.93 21.57 22.12
C ARG A 23 14.43 21.47 21.97
N LYS A 24 15.16 21.97 22.99
CA LYS A 24 16.63 22.01 23.02
C LYS A 24 17.27 20.62 23.03
N ASP A 25 16.70 19.69 23.76
CA ASP A 25 17.18 18.29 23.86
C ASP A 25 17.09 17.57 22.51
N HIS A 26 15.99 17.73 21.76
CA HIS A 26 15.85 17.19 20.41
C HIS A 26 16.83 17.80 19.42
N TYR A 27 17.06 19.10 19.52
CA TYR A 27 18.08 19.78 18.71
C TYR A 27 19.49 19.26 18.98
N GLN A 28 19.87 19.11 20.25
CA GLN A 28 21.19 18.57 20.64
C GLN A 28 21.37 17.13 20.17
N ALA A 29 20.33 16.29 20.31
CA ALA A 29 20.34 14.93 19.80
C ALA A 29 20.48 14.89 18.26
N ALA A 30 19.83 15.81 17.56
CA ALA A 30 19.92 15.92 16.09
C ALA A 30 21.32 16.34 15.61
N ILE A 31 22.00 17.22 16.35
CA ILE A 31 23.39 17.58 16.06
C ILE A 31 24.30 16.40 16.32
N LYS A 32 24.22 15.79 17.51
CA LYS A 32 25.09 14.68 17.93
C LYS A 32 24.95 13.45 17.03
N GLY A 33 23.73 13.16 16.58
CA GLY A 33 23.41 12.01 15.73
C GLY A 33 23.49 12.29 14.23
N ASP A 34 23.88 13.49 13.82
CA ASP A 34 23.84 13.96 12.43
C ASP A 34 22.49 13.64 11.73
N TRP A 35 21.40 13.93 12.43
CA TRP A 35 20.06 13.62 11.89
C TRP A 35 19.80 14.39 10.60
N LYS A 36 19.49 13.64 9.57
CA LYS A 36 19.09 14.16 8.26
C LYS A 36 17.64 14.64 8.29
N CYS A 37 17.25 15.51 7.37
CA CYS A 37 15.85 15.90 7.21
C CYS A 37 15.00 14.69 6.83
N LYS A 38 13.68 14.81 7.01
CA LYS A 38 12.72 13.73 6.69
C LYS A 38 12.88 13.17 5.29
N SER A 39 13.21 14.02 4.31
CA SER A 39 13.44 13.59 2.93
C SER A 39 14.73 12.78 2.74
N CYS A 40 15.79 13.12 3.47
CA CYS A 40 17.12 12.51 3.33
C CYS A 40 17.36 11.34 4.28
N SER A 41 16.59 11.22 5.37
CA SER A 41 16.79 10.17 6.39
C SER A 41 16.31 8.79 5.95
N GLY A 42 15.71 8.66 4.79
CA GLY A 42 15.03 7.42 4.36
C GLY A 42 13.83 7.03 5.23
N HIS A 43 13.59 7.75 6.32
CA HIS A 43 12.40 7.63 7.17
C HIS A 43 11.26 8.50 6.66
N SER A 44 11.34 8.97 5.40
CA SER A 44 10.19 9.60 4.81
C SER A 44 9.17 8.51 4.49
N ASN A 45 8.30 8.23 5.45
CA ASN A 45 6.97 7.69 5.17
C ASN A 45 6.16 8.69 4.28
N ASN A 46 6.86 9.48 3.48
CA ASN A 46 6.32 10.49 2.59
C ASN A 46 5.99 9.94 1.21
N PHE A 47 5.50 8.69 1.16
CA PHE A 47 4.59 8.33 0.08
C PHE A 47 3.20 8.94 0.36
N LYS A 48 3.15 10.22 0.66
CA LYS A 48 1.91 11.00 0.75
C LYS A 48 1.38 11.37 -0.63
N GLY A 49 1.62 10.52 -1.62
CA GLY A 49 1.12 10.68 -2.96
C GLY A 49 -0.04 9.72 -3.24
N ARG A 50 -0.77 10.04 -4.28
CA ARG A 50 -1.72 9.14 -4.93
C ARG A 50 -1.35 9.03 -6.39
N ILE A 51 -1.58 7.87 -6.99
CA ILE A 51 -1.62 7.70 -8.45
C ILE A 51 -3.08 7.38 -8.78
N GLY A 52 -3.75 8.33 -9.39
CA GLY A 52 -5.21 8.25 -9.54
C GLY A 52 -5.91 8.04 -8.18
N PRO A 53 -6.81 7.09 -8.04
CA PRO A 53 -7.49 6.79 -6.78
C PRO A 53 -6.61 6.05 -5.77
N MET A 54 -5.48 5.46 -6.18
CA MET A 54 -4.64 4.59 -5.35
C MET A 54 -3.65 5.37 -4.48
N PRO A 55 -3.65 5.21 -3.14
CA PRO A 55 -2.58 5.73 -2.28
C PRO A 55 -1.28 4.94 -2.49
N ILE A 56 -0.16 5.63 -2.71
CA ILE A 56 1.16 4.97 -2.85
C ILE A 56 1.52 4.17 -1.61
N THR A 57 1.16 4.65 -0.42
CA THR A 57 1.37 3.92 0.84
C THR A 57 0.71 2.55 0.86
N TRP A 58 -0.48 2.42 0.26
CA TRP A 58 -1.16 1.13 0.15
C TRP A 58 -0.35 0.17 -0.74
N PHE A 59 0.12 0.62 -1.90
CA PHE A 59 0.95 -0.17 -2.79
C PHE A 59 2.24 -0.64 -2.11
N GLU A 60 2.97 0.27 -1.44
CA GLU A 60 4.21 -0.04 -0.74
C GLU A 60 4.02 -1.06 0.41
N VAL A 61 2.90 -0.98 1.12
CA VAL A 61 2.56 -1.98 2.15
C VAL A 61 2.34 -3.35 1.51
N LYS A 62 1.64 -3.44 0.37
CA LYS A 62 1.43 -4.70 -0.35
C LYS A 62 2.73 -5.28 -0.88
N LYS A 63 3.59 -4.45 -1.50
CA LYS A 63 4.91 -4.83 -1.98
C LYS A 63 5.78 -5.40 -0.86
N ARG A 64 5.89 -4.68 0.25
CA ARG A 64 6.65 -5.13 1.42
C ARG A 64 6.12 -6.46 1.96
N GLY A 65 4.80 -6.59 2.07
CA GLY A 65 4.17 -7.83 2.52
C GLY A 65 4.39 -9.02 1.57
N GLY A 66 4.48 -8.81 0.26
CA GLY A 66 4.85 -9.83 -0.72
C GLY A 66 6.30 -10.27 -0.55
N LEU A 67 7.22 -9.31 -0.56
CA LEU A 67 8.66 -9.55 -0.42
C LEU A 67 9.02 -10.22 0.92
N SER A 68 8.37 -9.85 2.02
CA SER A 68 8.62 -10.46 3.35
C SER A 68 8.23 -11.95 3.44
N ARG A 69 7.36 -12.42 2.53
CA ARG A 69 7.01 -13.84 2.38
C ARG A 69 7.89 -14.57 1.37
N GLY A 70 8.95 -13.93 0.85
CA GLY A 70 9.84 -14.51 -0.14
C GLY A 70 9.27 -14.57 -1.56
N LEU A 71 8.16 -13.86 -1.83
CA LEU A 71 7.53 -13.85 -3.14
C LEU A 71 8.20 -12.81 -4.05
N SER A 72 8.40 -13.15 -5.32
CA SER A 72 8.87 -12.20 -6.32
C SER A 72 7.84 -11.08 -6.54
N TRP A 73 8.34 -9.88 -6.87
CA TRP A 73 7.52 -8.71 -7.11
C TRP A 73 8.05 -7.93 -8.32
N ASP A 74 7.27 -7.94 -9.40
CA ASP A 74 7.57 -7.22 -10.66
C ASP A 74 6.40 -6.30 -11.05
N LEU A 75 5.78 -5.67 -10.05
CA LEU A 75 4.68 -4.75 -10.29
C LEU A 75 5.09 -3.32 -9.94
N GLU A 76 4.67 -2.38 -10.79
CA GLU A 76 4.73 -0.96 -10.53
C GLU A 76 3.34 -0.41 -10.21
N PRO A 77 3.23 0.75 -9.52
CA PRO A 77 1.94 1.35 -9.19
C PRO A 77 1.04 1.57 -10.40
N GLU A 78 1.61 1.97 -11.53
CA GLU A 78 0.91 2.22 -12.79
C GLU A 78 0.28 0.94 -13.36
N HIS A 79 0.90 -0.21 -13.13
CA HIS A 79 0.33 -1.49 -13.54
C HIS A 79 -0.95 -1.82 -12.77
N ILE A 80 -0.96 -1.56 -11.46
CA ILE A 80 -2.14 -1.76 -10.62
C ILE A 80 -3.27 -0.81 -11.02
N LEU A 81 -2.93 0.44 -11.33
CA LEU A 81 -3.93 1.41 -11.80
C LEU A 81 -4.54 0.97 -13.13
N LYS A 82 -3.70 0.52 -14.07
CA LYS A 82 -4.17 -0.01 -15.37
C LYS A 82 -5.09 -1.23 -15.20
N LEU A 83 -4.77 -2.15 -14.28
CA LEU A 83 -5.65 -3.27 -13.97
C LEU A 83 -7.00 -2.80 -13.41
N TYR A 84 -6.98 -1.80 -12.52
CA TYR A 84 -8.18 -1.20 -11.94
C TYR A 84 -9.07 -0.60 -13.02
N GLU A 85 -8.49 0.12 -13.98
CA GLU A 85 -9.19 0.70 -15.12
C GLU A 85 -9.72 -0.40 -16.06
N GLN A 86 -8.93 -1.42 -16.36
CA GLN A 86 -9.35 -2.56 -17.21
C GLN A 86 -10.49 -3.39 -16.59
N GLN A 87 -10.58 -3.40 -15.26
CA GLN A 87 -11.64 -4.07 -14.52
C GLN A 87 -12.82 -3.14 -14.19
N ASP A 88 -12.85 -1.90 -14.73
CA ASP A 88 -13.92 -0.91 -14.47
C ASP A 88 -14.15 -0.65 -12.97
N GLY A 89 -13.09 -0.77 -12.14
CA GLY A 89 -13.19 -0.60 -10.70
C GLY A 89 -13.97 -1.68 -9.96
N VAL A 90 -14.12 -2.88 -10.54
CA VAL A 90 -14.82 -4.00 -9.93
C VAL A 90 -13.92 -5.21 -9.70
N CYS A 91 -14.33 -6.07 -8.79
CA CYS A 91 -13.68 -7.33 -8.49
C CYS A 91 -13.76 -8.29 -9.70
N ALA A 92 -12.62 -8.84 -10.12
CA ALA A 92 -12.55 -9.72 -11.28
C ALA A 92 -13.41 -10.99 -11.18
N LEU A 93 -13.71 -11.47 -9.98
CA LEU A 93 -14.47 -12.71 -9.79
C LEU A 93 -15.96 -12.49 -9.46
N THR A 94 -16.32 -11.37 -8.86
CA THR A 94 -17.71 -11.16 -8.39
C THR A 94 -18.39 -9.95 -9.00
N GLY A 95 -17.66 -9.08 -9.69
CA GLY A 95 -18.20 -7.80 -10.16
C GLY A 95 -18.51 -6.80 -9.03
N TRP A 96 -18.21 -7.10 -7.80
CA TRP A 96 -18.43 -6.16 -6.69
C TRP A 96 -17.51 -4.94 -6.82
N PRO A 97 -18.00 -3.73 -6.48
CA PRO A 97 -17.20 -2.54 -6.56
C PRO A 97 -16.00 -2.62 -5.59
N ILE A 98 -14.85 -2.26 -6.10
CA ILE A 98 -13.60 -2.21 -5.32
C ILE A 98 -13.01 -0.80 -5.38
N GLY A 99 -12.23 -0.41 -4.37
CA GLY A 99 -11.60 0.89 -4.37
C GLY A 99 -10.77 1.17 -3.13
N TRP A 100 -10.17 2.35 -3.14
CA TRP A 100 -9.42 2.89 -2.02
C TRP A 100 -10.23 3.99 -1.34
N SER A 101 -10.37 3.92 -0.02
CA SER A 101 -11.00 4.99 0.75
C SER A 101 -10.18 6.27 0.69
N GLU A 102 -10.85 7.43 0.63
CA GLU A 102 -10.18 8.73 0.69
C GLU A 102 -9.35 8.92 1.98
N LYS A 103 -9.77 8.33 3.07
CA LYS A 103 -9.09 8.35 4.37
C LYS A 103 -8.05 7.25 4.55
N GLY A 104 -7.81 6.41 3.54
CA GLY A 104 -6.78 5.36 3.52
C GLY A 104 -7.01 4.16 4.46
N LEU A 105 -8.08 4.16 5.25
CA LEU A 105 -8.29 3.16 6.30
C LEU A 105 -9.11 1.93 5.86
N THR A 106 -9.85 2.00 4.77
CA THR A 106 -10.72 0.90 4.33
C THR A 106 -10.68 0.72 2.82
N ALA A 107 -9.53 0.27 2.30
CA ALA A 107 -9.51 -0.23 0.93
C ALA A 107 -10.31 -1.54 0.85
N THR A 108 -11.25 -1.62 -0.09
CA THR A 108 -11.93 -2.88 -0.43
C THR A 108 -11.16 -3.67 -1.48
N VAL A 109 -10.24 -3.01 -2.19
CA VAL A 109 -9.39 -3.61 -3.22
C VAL A 109 -8.24 -4.42 -2.60
N SER A 110 -7.96 -5.57 -3.18
CA SER A 110 -6.81 -6.43 -2.85
C SER A 110 -6.16 -6.94 -4.13
N ILE A 111 -4.84 -7.09 -4.12
CA ILE A 111 -4.11 -7.76 -5.22
C ILE A 111 -4.15 -9.26 -4.93
N ASP A 112 -4.69 -10.02 -5.84
CA ASP A 112 -4.69 -11.49 -5.84
C ASP A 112 -3.70 -12.02 -6.87
N ARG A 113 -3.10 -13.16 -6.59
CA ARG A 113 -2.32 -13.93 -7.56
C ARG A 113 -3.23 -14.97 -8.20
N ILE A 114 -3.32 -14.96 -9.52
CA ILE A 114 -4.15 -15.91 -10.28
C ILE A 114 -3.64 -17.33 -10.01
N ASP A 115 -2.34 -17.53 -10.21
CA ASP A 115 -1.62 -18.73 -9.74
C ASP A 115 -0.86 -18.39 -8.45
N SER A 116 -1.26 -19.03 -7.36
CA SER A 116 -0.67 -18.83 -6.03
C SER A 116 0.74 -19.42 -5.87
N THR A 117 1.20 -20.25 -6.80
CA THR A 117 2.57 -20.81 -6.82
C THR A 117 3.59 -19.80 -7.36
N GLU A 118 3.12 -18.82 -8.13
CA GLU A 118 3.91 -17.74 -8.69
C GLU A 118 3.92 -16.51 -7.76
N GLY A 119 4.76 -15.53 -8.10
CA GLY A 119 4.83 -14.26 -7.39
C GLY A 119 3.84 -13.20 -7.89
N TYR A 120 4.03 -11.99 -7.38
CA TYR A 120 3.32 -10.79 -7.84
C TYR A 120 4.00 -10.25 -9.09
N ILE A 121 3.74 -10.89 -10.22
CA ILE A 121 4.33 -10.57 -11.52
C ILE A 121 3.25 -10.13 -12.51
N LYS A 122 3.65 -9.38 -13.54
CA LYS A 122 2.75 -8.96 -14.63
C LYS A 122 2.15 -10.19 -15.29
N GLY A 123 0.84 -10.17 -15.48
CA GLY A 123 0.09 -11.31 -16.05
C GLY A 123 -0.40 -12.34 -15.04
N ASN A 124 0.17 -12.38 -13.82
CA ASN A 124 -0.27 -13.30 -12.75
C ASN A 124 -1.09 -12.60 -11.65
N VAL A 125 -1.52 -11.37 -11.84
CA VAL A 125 -2.26 -10.63 -10.82
C VAL A 125 -3.59 -10.09 -11.34
N GLN A 126 -4.56 -10.07 -10.46
CA GLN A 126 -5.87 -9.46 -10.65
C GLN A 126 -6.29 -8.69 -9.40
N LEU A 127 -7.28 -7.81 -9.52
CA LEU A 127 -7.82 -7.08 -8.39
C LEU A 127 -9.14 -7.71 -7.94
N LEU A 128 -9.19 -8.10 -6.69
CA LEU A 128 -10.38 -8.68 -6.05
C LEU A 128 -10.88 -7.79 -4.92
N HIS A 129 -12.14 -7.95 -4.57
CA HIS A 129 -12.62 -7.47 -3.28
C HIS A 129 -11.86 -8.19 -2.16
N LYS A 130 -11.46 -7.48 -1.11
CA LYS A 130 -10.63 -8.03 -0.03
C LYS A 130 -11.22 -9.29 0.61
N ASP A 131 -12.55 -9.34 0.77
CA ASP A 131 -13.22 -10.48 1.38
C ASP A 131 -13.24 -11.70 0.45
N VAL A 132 -13.37 -11.46 -0.87
CA VAL A 132 -13.26 -12.51 -1.90
C VAL A 132 -11.84 -13.06 -1.94
N ASN A 133 -10.81 -12.20 -1.90
CA ASN A 133 -9.43 -12.62 -1.86
C ASN A 133 -9.11 -13.42 -0.57
N MET A 134 -9.66 -12.98 0.55
CA MET A 134 -9.50 -13.70 1.83
C MET A 134 -10.15 -15.09 1.78
N ALA A 135 -11.31 -15.22 1.15
CA ALA A 135 -11.99 -16.50 0.98
C ALA A 135 -11.27 -17.42 -0.01
N LYS A 136 -10.75 -16.86 -1.12
CA LYS A 136 -9.99 -17.61 -2.14
C LYS A 136 -8.67 -18.15 -1.60
N GLN A 137 -7.97 -17.40 -0.76
CA GLN A 137 -6.65 -17.79 -0.22
C GLN A 137 -5.65 -18.23 -1.31
N ALA A 138 -5.13 -19.47 -1.21
CA ALA A 138 -4.19 -20.06 -2.15
C ALA A 138 -4.86 -21.06 -3.13
N TYR A 139 -6.18 -21.16 -3.12
CA TYR A 139 -6.87 -22.02 -4.07
C TYR A 139 -6.71 -21.53 -5.50
N SER A 140 -6.70 -22.43 -6.47
CA SER A 140 -6.82 -22.04 -7.87
C SER A 140 -8.17 -21.37 -8.10
N GLN A 141 -8.23 -20.54 -9.12
CA GLN A 141 -9.45 -19.81 -9.44
C GLN A 141 -10.61 -20.76 -9.77
N GLU A 142 -10.33 -21.82 -10.55
CA GLU A 142 -11.32 -22.82 -10.97
C GLU A 142 -11.89 -23.55 -9.75
N TYR A 143 -11.02 -23.98 -8.83
CA TYR A 143 -11.46 -24.66 -7.62
C TYR A 143 -12.30 -23.74 -6.73
N PHE A 144 -11.88 -22.49 -6.56
CA PHE A 144 -12.64 -21.53 -5.76
C PHE A 144 -14.03 -21.24 -6.36
N ILE A 145 -14.13 -21.06 -7.68
CA ILE A 145 -15.39 -20.86 -8.37
C ILE A 145 -16.29 -22.09 -8.19
N SER A 146 -15.77 -23.30 -8.42
CA SER A 146 -16.52 -24.55 -8.24
C SER A 146 -17.05 -24.72 -6.81
N MET A 147 -16.26 -24.35 -5.81
CA MET A 147 -16.70 -24.36 -4.41
C MET A 147 -17.84 -23.37 -4.16
N CYS A 148 -17.73 -22.15 -4.69
CA CYS A 148 -18.79 -21.13 -4.58
C CYS A 148 -20.10 -21.58 -5.27
N GLU A 149 -20.00 -22.19 -6.45
CA GLU A 149 -21.16 -22.76 -7.17
C GLU A 149 -21.82 -23.89 -6.39
N ALA A 150 -21.02 -24.79 -5.79
CA ALA A 150 -21.54 -25.87 -4.96
C ALA A 150 -22.33 -25.33 -3.76
N VAL A 151 -21.80 -24.32 -3.07
CA VAL A 151 -22.50 -23.64 -1.97
C VAL A 151 -23.79 -22.98 -2.46
N ALA A 152 -23.73 -22.21 -3.54
CA ALA A 152 -24.89 -21.51 -4.08
C ALA A 152 -26.00 -22.45 -4.55
N ASN A 153 -25.63 -23.61 -5.08
CA ASN A 153 -26.60 -24.61 -5.53
C ASN A 153 -27.32 -25.33 -4.38
N LEU A 154 -26.64 -25.52 -3.24
CA LEU A 154 -27.24 -26.12 -2.05
C LEU A 154 -28.12 -25.14 -1.25
N THR A 155 -27.83 -23.84 -1.33
CA THR A 155 -28.54 -22.80 -0.57
C THR A 155 -29.72 -22.16 -1.33
N LYS A 156 -30.18 -22.77 -2.40
CA LYS A 156 -31.47 -22.37 -3.05
C LYS A 156 -32.62 -22.83 -2.17
N TRP A 157 -32.96 -21.97 -1.23
CA TRP A 157 -34.15 -22.09 -0.36
C TRP A 157 -35.37 -21.47 -1.06
#